data_49f3f75742bc15f2d4d789bac04d3dd1
#
_entry.id   49f3f75742bc15f2d4d789bac04d3dd1
#
_cell.length_a   1.000
_cell.length_b   1.000
_cell.length_c   1.000
_cell.angle_alpha   90.00
_cell.angle_beta   90.00
_cell.angle_gamma   90.00
#
_symmetry.space_group_name_H-M   'P 1'
#
loop_
_entity.id
_entity.type
_entity.pdbx_description
1 polymer ?
#
loop_
_entity_poly.entity_id
_entity_poly.type
_entity_poly.pdbx_seq_one_letter_code
_entity_poly.pdbx_strand_id
1 'polypeptide(L)'
;MRTSQSTNVPRDAVVRCIESRALAFQGYDTPRSHLEPLQLVKYGPSERYHFHTDWFTDPGHAAAAAGGNRVSSFFAYVHVANDTTGGGTNFPHLDAPSDDRWCDAGIVDCDEMWDSGVTFRPVEGNAVYWENLLPDGRGDERTLHAGLPVTGGGKIGMNIWTRQMPLDEKIRGEDVY
;
A
#
# COMPACT_ATOMS: atom_id res chain seq x y z
N MET A 1 0.38 -11.01 11.31
CA MET A 1 0.08 -12.19 10.46
C MET A 1 -0.93 -11.78 9.39
N ARG A 2 -0.73 -12.20 8.13
CA ARG A 2 -1.63 -11.93 7.00
C ARG A 2 -2.39 -13.21 6.68
N THR A 3 -3.70 -13.11 6.45
CA THR A 3 -4.56 -14.24 6.04
C THR A 3 -5.00 -14.16 4.58
N SER A 4 -4.80 -13.01 3.93
CA SER A 4 -5.13 -12.78 2.51
C SER A 4 -4.20 -13.54 1.55
N GLN A 5 -4.66 -13.70 0.31
CA GLN A 5 -3.89 -14.26 -0.80
C GLN A 5 -3.20 -13.15 -1.58
N SER A 6 -2.00 -13.40 -2.09
CA SER A 6 -1.30 -12.42 -2.92
C SER A 6 -0.52 -13.06 -4.07
N THR A 7 -0.35 -12.28 -5.14
CA THR A 7 0.46 -12.64 -6.29
C THR A 7 1.10 -11.40 -6.90
N ASN A 8 2.30 -11.55 -7.45
CA ASN A 8 2.89 -10.51 -8.27
C ASN A 8 2.33 -10.61 -9.69
N VAL A 9 2.14 -9.46 -10.33
CA VAL A 9 1.65 -9.40 -11.71
C VAL A 9 2.80 -9.22 -12.70
N PRO A 10 2.73 -9.86 -13.88
CA PRO A 10 3.70 -9.65 -14.93
C PRO A 10 3.74 -8.19 -15.37
N ARG A 11 4.93 -7.70 -15.74
CA ARG A 11 5.14 -6.31 -16.16
C ARG A 11 4.77 -6.10 -17.63
N ASP A 12 3.49 -6.14 -17.93
CA ASP A 12 2.91 -5.85 -19.24
C ASP A 12 2.72 -4.33 -19.47
N ALA A 13 2.07 -3.96 -20.57
CA ALA A 13 1.81 -2.56 -20.91
C ALA A 13 0.93 -1.84 -19.88
N VAL A 14 -0.01 -2.55 -19.24
CA VAL A 14 -0.91 -1.98 -18.22
C VAL A 14 -0.12 -1.71 -16.95
N VAL A 15 0.68 -2.68 -16.49
CA VAL A 15 1.56 -2.53 -15.31
C VAL A 15 2.54 -1.37 -15.53
N ARG A 16 3.17 -1.27 -16.70
CA ARG A 16 4.07 -0.15 -17.02
C ARG A 16 3.36 1.22 -16.98
N CYS A 17 2.11 1.28 -17.42
CA CYS A 17 1.30 2.50 -17.32
C CYS A 17 1.05 2.88 -15.85
N ILE A 18 0.67 1.91 -15.01
CA ILE A 18 0.45 2.12 -13.57
C ILE A 18 1.74 2.58 -12.90
N GLU A 19 2.87 1.92 -13.16
CA GLU A 19 4.18 2.31 -12.64
C GLU A 19 4.55 3.75 -13.01
N SER A 20 4.33 4.14 -14.27
CA SER A 20 4.60 5.52 -14.72
C SER A 20 3.73 6.56 -14.01
N ARG A 21 2.46 6.24 -13.76
CA ARG A 21 1.55 7.12 -13.01
C ARG A 21 1.95 7.23 -11.54
N ALA A 22 2.34 6.13 -10.92
CA ALA A 22 2.82 6.13 -9.53
C ALA A 22 4.08 6.99 -9.37
N LEU A 23 5.05 6.86 -10.28
CA LEU A 23 6.26 7.68 -10.27
C LEU A 23 5.95 9.16 -10.52
N ALA A 24 5.08 9.48 -11.47
CA ALA A 24 4.67 10.85 -11.75
C ALA A 24 3.96 11.50 -10.55
N PHE A 25 3.14 10.75 -9.82
CA PHE A 25 2.49 11.24 -8.60
C PHE A 25 3.48 11.57 -7.49
N GLN A 26 4.52 10.75 -7.32
CA GLN A 26 5.54 10.95 -6.29
C GLN A 26 6.38 12.22 -6.53
N GLY A 27 6.44 12.71 -7.76
CA GLY A 27 7.17 13.93 -8.12
C GLY A 27 8.70 13.81 -8.04
N TYR A 28 9.22 12.61 -7.83
CA TYR A 28 10.66 12.33 -7.87
C TYR A 28 11.06 11.88 -9.27
N ASP A 29 12.25 12.29 -9.70
CA ASP A 29 12.87 11.74 -10.91
C ASP A 29 13.48 10.36 -10.61
N THR A 30 12.60 9.42 -10.24
CA THR A 30 12.98 8.06 -9.86
C THR A 30 12.78 7.13 -11.04
N PRO A 31 13.84 6.40 -11.47
CA PRO A 31 13.71 5.41 -12.52
C PRO A 31 12.76 4.26 -12.14
N ARG A 32 12.09 3.71 -13.13
CA ARG A 32 11.19 2.55 -12.95
C ARG A 32 11.88 1.34 -12.31
N SER A 33 13.21 1.22 -12.44
CA SER A 33 14.01 0.17 -11.80
C SER A 33 13.93 0.16 -10.27
N HIS A 34 13.44 1.24 -9.65
CA HIS A 34 13.23 1.33 -8.21
C HIS A 34 11.88 0.72 -7.75
N LEU A 35 10.98 0.40 -8.67
CA LEU A 35 9.69 -0.19 -8.32
C LEU A 35 9.81 -1.70 -8.15
N GLU A 36 9.26 -2.21 -7.04
CA GLU A 36 9.04 -3.65 -6.86
C GLU A 36 8.00 -4.15 -7.87
N PRO A 37 7.97 -5.46 -8.18
CA PRO A 37 6.84 -6.04 -8.92
C PRO A 37 5.52 -5.68 -8.25
N LEU A 38 4.54 -5.19 -9.01
CA LEU A 38 3.22 -4.87 -8.46
C LEU A 38 2.59 -6.13 -7.85
N GLN A 39 2.09 -6.01 -6.63
CA GLN A 39 1.51 -7.14 -5.91
C GLN A 39 0.00 -6.95 -5.74
N LEU A 40 -0.79 -7.84 -6.32
CA LEU A 40 -2.21 -7.93 -6.02
C LEU A 40 -2.42 -8.72 -4.72
N VAL A 41 -3.39 -8.25 -3.93
CA VAL A 41 -3.78 -8.90 -2.67
C VAL A 41 -5.31 -9.01 -2.62
N LYS A 42 -5.80 -10.24 -2.53
CA LYS A 42 -7.23 -10.53 -2.41
C LYS A 42 -7.60 -10.77 -0.96
N TYR A 43 -8.69 -10.14 -0.53
CA TYR A 43 -9.28 -10.30 0.79
C TYR A 43 -10.73 -10.77 0.66
N GLY A 44 -11.06 -11.91 1.25
CA GLY A 44 -12.41 -12.39 1.48
C GLY A 44 -12.88 -12.12 2.91
N PRO A 45 -14.09 -12.61 3.28
CA PRO A 45 -14.63 -12.44 4.63
C PRO A 45 -13.67 -12.96 5.72
N SER A 46 -13.52 -12.19 6.79
CA SER A 46 -12.60 -12.40 7.92
C SER A 46 -11.11 -12.25 7.60
N GLU A 47 -10.73 -12.07 6.35
CA GLU A 47 -9.33 -11.89 5.98
C GLU A 47 -8.87 -10.47 6.29
N ARG A 48 -7.60 -10.38 6.70
CA ARG A 48 -6.95 -9.15 7.17
C ARG A 48 -5.45 -9.22 7.02
N TYR A 49 -4.81 -8.07 7.18
CA TYR A 49 -3.38 -7.98 7.39
C TYR A 49 -3.11 -7.18 8.66
N HIS A 50 -2.49 -7.83 9.67
CA HIS A 50 -2.17 -7.21 10.94
C HIS A 50 -1.26 -6.00 10.80
N PHE A 51 -1.18 -5.18 11.84
CA PHE A 51 -0.30 -4.04 11.93
C PHE A 51 1.14 -4.39 11.56
N HIS A 52 1.67 -3.62 10.64
CA HIS A 52 3.03 -3.74 10.12
C HIS A 52 3.47 -2.39 9.53
N THR A 53 4.77 -2.27 9.33
CA THR A 53 5.35 -1.21 8.50
C THR A 53 5.78 -1.82 7.17
N ASP A 54 5.80 -1.02 6.12
CA ASP A 54 6.32 -1.45 4.82
C ASP A 54 7.83 -1.29 4.73
N TRP A 55 8.41 -0.38 5.54
CA TRP A 55 9.85 -0.26 5.64
C TRP A 55 10.44 -1.43 6.45
N PHE A 56 11.66 -1.84 6.07
CA PHE A 56 12.32 -2.98 6.67
C PHE A 56 13.12 -2.59 7.90
N THR A 57 12.94 -3.35 8.97
CA THR A 57 13.78 -3.30 10.18
C THR A 57 15.01 -4.21 10.06
N ASP A 58 14.94 -5.24 9.22
CA ASP A 58 16.05 -6.15 8.97
C ASP A 58 17.08 -5.51 8.04
N PRO A 59 18.36 -5.37 8.49
CA PRO A 59 19.41 -4.74 7.70
C PRO A 59 19.70 -5.46 6.37
N GLY A 60 19.46 -6.77 6.29
CA GLY A 60 19.68 -7.55 5.06
C GLY A 60 18.68 -7.16 3.97
N HIS A 61 17.40 -6.98 4.33
CA HIS A 61 16.37 -6.52 3.39
C HIS A 61 16.52 -5.04 3.03
N ALA A 62 17.05 -4.22 3.95
CA ALA A 62 17.32 -2.80 3.73
C ALA A 62 18.69 -2.53 3.09
N ALA A 63 19.48 -3.56 2.79
CA ALA A 63 20.80 -3.39 2.20
C ALA A 63 20.74 -2.77 0.79
N ALA A 64 21.72 -1.93 0.44
CA ALA A 64 21.80 -1.30 -0.89
C ALA A 64 21.78 -2.33 -2.02
N ALA A 65 22.46 -3.46 -1.85
CA ALA A 65 22.49 -4.56 -2.83
C ALA A 65 21.11 -5.22 -3.03
N ALA A 66 20.19 -5.07 -2.06
CA ALA A 66 18.80 -5.54 -2.15
C ALA A 66 17.82 -4.42 -2.58
N GLY A 67 18.32 -3.27 -3.04
CA GLY A 67 17.51 -2.11 -3.44
C GLY A 67 17.31 -1.07 -2.34
N GLY A 68 17.95 -1.20 -1.19
CA GLY A 68 17.74 -0.31 -0.04
C GLY A 68 16.38 -0.54 0.64
N ASN A 69 15.92 0.39 1.44
CA ASN A 69 14.62 0.34 2.08
C ASN A 69 13.49 0.81 1.14
N ARG A 70 12.23 0.58 1.49
CA ARG A 70 11.05 1.14 0.80
C ARG A 70 10.87 2.59 1.20
N VAL A 71 10.95 3.51 0.23
CA VAL A 71 10.77 4.96 0.47
C VAL A 71 9.31 5.35 0.49
N SER A 72 8.49 4.68 -0.31
CA SER A 72 7.06 4.97 -0.39
C SER A 72 6.24 3.73 -0.72
N SER A 73 4.96 3.82 -0.40
CA SER A 73 3.96 2.81 -0.69
C SER A 73 2.69 3.44 -1.24
N PHE A 74 2.06 2.75 -2.19
CA PHE A 74 0.65 2.90 -2.50
C PHE A 74 -0.08 1.61 -2.14
N PHE A 75 -1.26 1.74 -1.59
CA PHE A 75 -2.25 0.68 -1.56
C PHE A 75 -3.48 1.12 -2.34
N ALA A 76 -3.64 0.60 -3.56
CA ALA A 76 -4.74 0.92 -4.44
C ALA A 76 -5.85 -0.13 -4.32
N TYR A 77 -7.11 0.30 -4.26
CA TYR A 77 -8.28 -0.57 -4.27
C TYR A 77 -8.69 -0.85 -5.72
N VAL A 78 -8.26 -1.99 -6.24
CA VAL A 78 -8.46 -2.37 -7.65
C VAL A 78 -9.88 -2.86 -7.90
N HIS A 79 -10.44 -3.57 -6.93
CA HIS A 79 -11.82 -4.04 -6.96
C HIS A 79 -12.38 -4.10 -5.55
N VAL A 80 -13.62 -3.66 -5.40
CA VAL A 80 -14.37 -3.72 -4.14
C VAL A 80 -15.78 -4.19 -4.48
N ALA A 81 -16.16 -5.38 -3.98
CA ALA A 81 -17.51 -5.90 -4.23
C ALA A 81 -18.58 -4.99 -3.61
N ASN A 82 -19.74 -4.89 -4.25
CA ASN A 82 -20.81 -3.96 -3.83
C ASN A 82 -21.33 -4.21 -2.40
N ASP A 83 -21.19 -5.44 -1.91
CA ASP A 83 -21.57 -5.88 -0.57
C ASP A 83 -20.41 -5.87 0.42
N THR A 84 -19.29 -5.23 0.07
CA THR A 84 -18.11 -5.17 0.95
C THR A 84 -18.38 -4.28 2.15
N THR A 85 -18.12 -4.85 3.33
CA THR A 85 -18.16 -4.14 4.61
C THR A 85 -16.84 -4.38 5.36
N GLY A 86 -16.41 -3.39 6.15
CA GLY A 86 -15.08 -3.41 6.77
C GLY A 86 -13.96 -3.31 5.73
N GLY A 87 -12.82 -3.87 6.03
CA GLY A 87 -11.68 -3.96 5.10
C GLY A 87 -10.97 -2.64 4.83
N GLY A 88 -11.14 -1.63 5.65
CA GLY A 88 -10.42 -0.36 5.56
C GLY A 88 -8.91 -0.52 5.73
N THR A 89 -8.15 0.52 5.42
CA THR A 89 -6.73 0.63 5.72
C THR A 89 -6.55 1.61 6.88
N ASN A 90 -6.13 1.10 8.04
CA ASN A 90 -6.00 1.87 9.28
C ASN A 90 -4.55 2.25 9.55
N PHE A 91 -4.34 3.50 9.99
CA PHE A 91 -3.08 4.05 10.48
C PHE A 91 -3.30 4.52 11.93
N PRO A 92 -2.97 3.71 12.94
CA PRO A 92 -3.29 3.99 14.34
C PRO A 92 -2.53 5.15 14.95
N HIS A 93 -1.39 5.55 14.35
CA HIS A 93 -0.52 6.61 14.84
C HIS A 93 -0.71 7.96 14.11
N LEU A 94 -1.69 8.04 13.19
CA LEU A 94 -2.06 9.29 12.54
C LEU A 94 -3.34 9.84 13.14
N ASP A 95 -3.38 11.14 13.38
CA ASP A 95 -4.61 11.79 13.83
C ASP A 95 -5.67 11.77 12.73
N ALA A 96 -6.87 11.39 13.07
CA ALA A 96 -8.00 11.51 12.17
C ALA A 96 -8.30 13.00 11.90
N PRO A 97 -8.71 13.37 10.66
CA PRO A 97 -9.14 14.73 10.37
C PRO A 97 -10.23 15.19 11.33
N SER A 98 -10.12 16.43 11.80
CA SER A 98 -11.05 16.99 12.79
C SER A 98 -12.38 17.48 12.20
N ASP A 99 -12.53 17.45 10.89
CA ASP A 99 -13.76 17.89 10.19
C ASP A 99 -14.43 16.73 9.44
N ASP A 100 -15.77 16.84 9.28
CA ASP A 100 -16.58 15.78 8.71
C ASP A 100 -16.46 15.66 7.17
N ARG A 101 -15.74 16.54 6.49
CA ARG A 101 -15.62 16.55 5.02
C ARG A 101 -15.10 15.23 4.46
N TRP A 102 -14.17 14.59 5.17
CA TRP A 102 -13.59 13.32 4.78
C TRP A 102 -14.53 12.16 4.97
N CYS A 103 -15.38 12.24 6.01
CA CYS A 103 -16.46 11.31 6.27
C CYS A 103 -17.54 11.43 5.19
N ASP A 104 -18.01 12.66 4.95
CA ASP A 104 -19.04 12.98 3.96
C ASP A 104 -18.60 12.61 2.53
N ALA A 105 -17.32 12.79 2.23
CA ALA A 105 -16.72 12.36 0.95
C ALA A 105 -16.55 10.84 0.83
N GLY A 106 -16.81 10.07 1.88
CA GLY A 106 -16.65 8.62 1.90
C GLY A 106 -15.19 8.15 1.81
N ILE A 107 -14.23 9.00 2.17
CA ILE A 107 -12.79 8.70 2.10
C ILE A 107 -12.31 8.06 3.40
N VAL A 108 -12.71 8.66 4.54
CA VAL A 108 -12.40 8.14 5.87
C VAL A 108 -13.62 7.42 6.42
N ASP A 109 -13.39 6.33 7.11
CA ASP A 109 -14.41 5.59 7.83
C ASP A 109 -14.54 6.12 9.26
N CYS A 110 -15.48 7.05 9.45
CA CYS A 110 -15.71 7.68 10.75
C CYS A 110 -16.59 6.83 11.67
N ASP A 111 -17.20 5.77 11.15
CA ASP A 111 -17.99 4.79 11.90
C ASP A 111 -17.17 3.58 12.34
N GLU A 112 -15.89 3.51 11.92
CA GLU A 112 -15.02 2.42 12.31
C GLU A 112 -14.82 2.44 13.83
N MET A 113 -15.17 1.35 14.48
CA MET A 113 -15.05 1.20 15.94
C MET A 113 -13.61 1.08 16.44
N TRP A 114 -12.64 1.06 15.53
CA TRP A 114 -11.24 1.11 15.87
C TRP A 114 -10.88 2.50 16.36
N ASP A 115 -10.66 2.63 17.66
CA ASP A 115 -10.58 3.89 18.41
C ASP A 115 -9.26 4.67 18.24
N SER A 116 -8.38 4.21 17.37
CA SER A 116 -7.06 4.83 17.19
C SER A 116 -6.78 5.20 15.73
N GLY A 117 -6.43 6.47 15.52
CA GLY A 117 -5.90 6.94 14.25
C GLY A 117 -6.96 7.18 13.18
N VAL A 118 -6.59 6.94 11.93
CA VAL A 118 -7.44 7.14 10.75
C VAL A 118 -7.62 5.85 9.97
N THR A 119 -8.85 5.57 9.55
CA THR A 119 -9.19 4.44 8.67
C THR A 119 -9.67 4.95 7.33
N PHE A 120 -8.98 4.57 6.25
CA PHE A 120 -9.41 4.86 4.88
C PHE A 120 -10.38 3.79 4.38
N ARG A 121 -11.53 4.22 3.85
CA ARG A 121 -12.53 3.29 3.28
C ARG A 121 -11.99 2.61 2.01
N PRO A 122 -12.31 1.33 1.78
CA PRO A 122 -11.99 0.65 0.54
C PRO A 122 -12.94 1.10 -0.57
N VAL A 123 -12.57 2.14 -1.30
CA VAL A 123 -13.32 2.67 -2.45
C VAL A 123 -12.61 2.27 -3.72
N GLU A 124 -13.26 1.52 -4.60
CA GLU A 124 -12.70 1.09 -5.88
C GLU A 124 -12.20 2.28 -6.71
N GLY A 125 -10.98 2.17 -7.24
CA GLY A 125 -10.31 3.23 -8.00
C GLY A 125 -9.52 4.22 -7.14
N ASN A 126 -9.70 4.25 -5.82
CA ASN A 126 -8.89 5.07 -4.92
C ASN A 126 -7.58 4.38 -4.53
N ALA A 127 -6.63 5.16 -4.06
CA ALA A 127 -5.40 4.67 -3.45
C ALA A 127 -5.00 5.51 -2.24
N VAL A 128 -4.39 4.87 -1.26
CA VAL A 128 -3.69 5.54 -0.15
C VAL A 128 -2.21 5.54 -0.48
N TYR A 129 -1.56 6.69 -0.34
CA TYR A 129 -0.13 6.88 -0.52
C TYR A 129 0.51 7.35 0.77
N TRP A 130 1.69 6.83 1.09
CA TRP A 130 2.49 7.31 2.21
C TRP A 130 3.99 7.19 1.96
N GLU A 131 4.76 8.06 2.58
CA GLU A 131 6.21 7.99 2.64
C GLU A 131 6.61 7.18 3.87
N ASN A 132 7.46 6.19 3.68
CA ASN A 132 7.84 5.22 4.70
C ASN A 132 9.00 5.68 5.58
N LEU A 133 9.79 6.65 5.09
CA LEU A 133 11.03 7.05 5.72
C LEU A 133 11.02 8.53 6.10
N LEU A 134 11.63 8.83 7.23
CA LEU A 134 11.96 10.19 7.63
C LEU A 134 13.09 10.77 6.75
N PRO A 135 13.30 12.11 6.75
CA PRO A 135 14.37 12.73 5.95
C PRO A 135 15.78 12.23 6.28
N ASP A 136 15.99 11.66 7.46
CA ASP A 136 17.27 11.07 7.88
C ASP A 136 17.42 9.59 7.45
N GLY A 137 16.43 9.04 6.75
CA GLY A 137 16.42 7.67 6.23
C GLY A 137 15.91 6.61 7.20
N ARG A 138 15.58 6.97 8.43
CA ARG A 138 14.94 6.05 9.38
C ARG A 138 13.50 5.79 9.00
N GLY A 139 12.98 4.62 9.35
CA GLY A 139 11.55 4.31 9.19
C GLY A 139 10.67 5.25 10.02
N ASP A 140 9.58 5.71 9.42
CA ASP A 140 8.59 6.53 10.12
C ASP A 140 7.56 5.61 10.82
N GLU A 141 7.62 5.56 12.13
CA GLU A 141 6.72 4.77 12.97
C GLU A 141 5.23 5.16 12.79
N ARG A 142 4.96 6.38 12.33
CA ARG A 142 3.59 6.84 12.05
C ARG A 142 2.95 6.08 10.88
N THR A 143 3.77 5.43 10.04
CA THR A 143 3.31 4.63 8.91
C THR A 143 2.97 3.19 9.28
N LEU A 144 2.97 2.84 10.58
CA LEU A 144 2.38 1.60 11.05
C LEU A 144 0.93 1.52 10.57
N HIS A 145 0.56 0.44 9.89
CA HIS A 145 -0.78 0.31 9.32
C HIS A 145 -1.28 -1.13 9.28
N ALA A 146 -2.58 -1.27 9.09
CA ALA A 146 -3.24 -2.57 8.96
C ALA A 146 -4.30 -2.54 7.86
N GLY A 147 -4.46 -3.67 7.18
CA GLY A 147 -5.69 -3.95 6.45
C GLY A 147 -6.70 -4.58 7.41
N LEU A 148 -7.72 -3.82 7.81
CA LEU A 148 -8.74 -4.27 8.74
C LEU A 148 -9.53 -5.47 8.19
N PRO A 149 -10.16 -6.28 9.05
CA PRO A 149 -10.95 -7.42 8.60
C PRO A 149 -12.06 -7.01 7.62
N VAL A 150 -12.18 -7.74 6.52
CA VAL A 150 -13.37 -7.68 5.67
C VAL A 150 -14.49 -8.41 6.42
N THR A 151 -15.60 -7.74 6.71
CA THR A 151 -16.72 -8.32 7.45
C THR A 151 -17.81 -8.88 6.54
N GLY A 152 -17.86 -8.44 5.26
CA GLY A 152 -18.73 -8.95 4.21
C GLY A 152 -18.13 -8.67 2.84
N GLY A 153 -18.57 -9.36 1.81
CA GLY A 153 -18.08 -9.20 0.44
C GLY A 153 -16.60 -9.55 0.26
N GLY A 154 -15.88 -8.68 -0.43
CA GLY A 154 -14.45 -8.86 -0.66
C GLY A 154 -13.81 -7.72 -1.44
N LYS A 155 -12.47 -7.63 -1.38
CA LYS A 155 -11.72 -6.63 -2.11
C LYS A 155 -10.44 -7.19 -2.72
N ILE A 156 -9.97 -6.53 -3.76
CA ILE A 156 -8.64 -6.75 -4.33
C ILE A 156 -7.88 -5.41 -4.22
N GLY A 157 -6.81 -5.43 -3.47
CA GLY A 157 -5.87 -4.31 -3.39
C GLY A 157 -4.62 -4.56 -4.22
N MET A 158 -3.87 -3.49 -4.47
CA MET A 158 -2.58 -3.54 -5.15
C MET A 158 -1.56 -2.71 -4.39
N ASN A 159 -0.46 -3.36 -4.02
CA ASN A 159 0.70 -2.69 -3.47
C ASN A 159 1.61 -2.22 -4.61
N ILE A 160 2.09 -0.96 -4.50
CA ILE A 160 3.14 -0.39 -5.33
C ILE A 160 4.20 0.15 -4.38
N TRP A 161 5.38 -0.46 -4.36
CA TRP A 161 6.47 -0.07 -3.49
C TRP A 161 7.64 0.50 -4.28
N THR A 162 8.13 1.66 -3.83
CA THR A 162 9.34 2.28 -4.38
C THR A 162 10.51 2.07 -3.42
N ARG A 163 11.65 1.64 -3.95
CA ARG A 163 12.89 1.38 -3.21
C ARG A 163 13.85 2.55 -3.30
N GLN A 164 14.76 2.67 -2.33
CA GLN A 164 15.83 3.69 -2.32
C GLN A 164 16.79 3.55 -3.50
N MET A 165 17.05 2.33 -3.94
CA MET A 165 18.02 1.99 -4.97
C MET A 165 17.37 1.11 -6.05
N PRO A 166 17.94 1.06 -7.25
CA PRO A 166 17.48 0.14 -8.29
C PRO A 166 17.49 -1.31 -7.80
N LEU A 167 16.45 -2.04 -8.18
CA LEU A 167 16.37 -3.47 -7.95
C LEU A 167 17.08 -4.26 -9.04
N ASP A 168 17.70 -5.37 -8.66
CA ASP A 168 18.20 -6.36 -9.60
C ASP A 168 17.06 -6.93 -10.45
N GLU A 169 17.30 -7.16 -11.74
CA GLU A 169 16.30 -7.69 -12.67
C GLU A 169 15.70 -9.02 -12.21
N LYS A 170 16.50 -9.85 -11.49
CA LYS A 170 16.01 -11.11 -10.93
C LYS A 170 14.92 -10.92 -9.88
N ILE A 171 14.96 -9.79 -9.15
CA ILE A 171 13.95 -9.42 -8.15
C ILE A 171 12.79 -8.72 -8.84
N ARG A 172 13.10 -7.80 -9.74
CA ARG A 172 12.13 -6.95 -10.42
C ARG A 172 11.32 -7.73 -11.46
N GLY A 173 11.87 -8.74 -12.08
CA GLY A 173 11.30 -9.42 -13.24
C GLY A 173 11.50 -8.67 -14.55
N GLU A 174 11.34 -9.38 -15.65
CA GLU A 174 11.46 -8.85 -17.01
C GLU A 174 10.15 -8.17 -17.47
N ASP A 175 10.28 -7.23 -18.40
CA ASP A 175 9.14 -6.66 -19.10
C ASP A 175 8.54 -7.71 -20.06
N VAL A 176 7.22 -7.92 -19.97
CA VAL A 176 6.48 -8.77 -20.90
C VAL A 176 5.89 -7.85 -21.99
N TYR A 177 6.21 -8.12 -23.26
CA TYR A 177 5.78 -7.34 -24.42
C TYR A 177 4.53 -7.94 -25.09
#